data_5c7e6de803f257ef2faf3476239d1b49
#
_entry.id   5c7e6de803f257ef2faf3476239d1b49
#
_cell.length_a   1.000
_cell.length_b   1.000
_cell.length_c   1.000
_cell.angle_alpha   90.00
_cell.angle_beta   90.00
_cell.angle_gamma   90.00
#
_symmetry.space_group_name_H-M   'P 1'
#
loop_
_entity.id
_entity.type
_entity.pdbx_description
1 polymer ?
#
loop_
_entity_poly.entity_id
_entity_poly.type
_entity_poly.pdbx_seq_one_letter_code
_entity_poly.pdbx_strand_id
1 'polypeptide(L)'
;MQHVYENRRKKAYESLRRNNISKAIVGDSLTMYHLTGVMLHPYDRFLGLVLDAEKETCNAIIPTVNSNCMAGTTVTEVQYQDSVGPIGVLKEQIAGCATLGVEMSYYSMRIGNILNELNMPLVDVADMFKLARQIKDDLEIELIMKASDAANVALDHLKTIMKEGVSEKEMALDLYCTMAKTPGVITETTCIQTLTGPSSDSPHGWPGERLIKKGDTITVDFCTCYQYYWADLSRNFFIGEPDARMRDIYNIVLEANRAAIAEVEPGKPAKYVDQAARKVIEKYGYGDKFLHRTGHGIGLDIHEDPYMDDVNELIMEEGMIFTCEPGIYLPGIGGVRIEDDVLVTKDGHKVITSYEKDLENVIL
;
A
#
# COMPACT_ATOMS: atom_id res chain seq x y z
N MET A 1 -11.93 11.90 -15.17
CA MET A 1 -11.56 11.64 -13.76
C MET A 1 -12.69 11.89 -12.76
N GLN A 2 -13.40 13.04 -12.72
CA GLN A 2 -14.48 13.26 -11.74
C GLN A 2 -15.57 12.19 -11.73
N HIS A 3 -15.98 11.67 -12.90
CA HIS A 3 -16.97 10.58 -12.99
C HIS A 3 -16.55 9.30 -12.22
N VAL A 4 -15.26 9.00 -12.10
CA VAL A 4 -14.76 7.85 -11.34
C VAL A 4 -15.07 8.04 -9.86
N TYR A 5 -14.73 9.20 -9.29
CA TYR A 5 -14.99 9.51 -7.88
C TYR A 5 -16.49 9.58 -7.55
N GLU A 6 -17.30 10.06 -8.48
CA GLU A 6 -18.77 10.03 -8.35
C GLU A 6 -19.29 8.59 -8.30
N ASN A 7 -18.78 7.70 -9.13
CA ASN A 7 -19.15 6.28 -9.11
C ASN A 7 -18.73 5.59 -7.80
N ARG A 8 -17.54 5.91 -7.28
CA ARG A 8 -17.08 5.39 -5.98
C ARG A 8 -18.01 5.85 -4.84
N ARG A 9 -18.41 7.14 -4.83
CA ARG A 9 -19.41 7.65 -3.86
C ARG A 9 -20.76 6.96 -4.01
N LYS A 10 -21.25 6.71 -5.22
CA LYS A 10 -22.50 5.95 -5.43
C LYS A 10 -22.43 4.56 -4.81
N LYS A 11 -21.34 3.82 -5.03
CA LYS A 11 -21.11 2.52 -4.38
C LYS A 11 -21.09 2.64 -2.85
N ALA A 12 -20.47 3.70 -2.32
CA ALA A 12 -20.45 3.97 -0.88
C ALA A 12 -21.88 4.24 -0.33
N TYR A 13 -22.69 5.05 -1.01
CA TYR A 13 -24.09 5.30 -0.61
C TYR A 13 -24.92 4.01 -0.64
N GLU A 14 -24.76 3.17 -1.65
CA GLU A 14 -25.42 1.87 -1.72
C GLU A 14 -25.02 0.96 -0.57
N SER A 15 -23.73 0.93 -0.23
CA SER A 15 -23.22 0.13 0.89
C SER A 15 -23.75 0.61 2.23
N LEU A 16 -23.78 1.92 2.47
CA LEU A 16 -24.39 2.53 3.65
C LEU A 16 -25.87 2.14 3.78
N ARG A 17 -26.64 2.25 2.70
CA ARG A 17 -28.07 1.87 2.69
C ARG A 17 -28.29 0.40 2.99
N ARG A 18 -27.48 -0.51 2.44
CA ARG A 18 -27.55 -1.96 2.73
C ARG A 18 -27.33 -2.26 4.21
N ASN A 19 -26.55 -1.43 4.91
CA ASN A 19 -26.28 -1.54 6.33
C ASN A 19 -27.22 -0.69 7.21
N ASN A 20 -28.30 -0.12 6.63
CA ASN A 20 -29.27 0.75 7.31
C ASN A 20 -28.63 2.00 7.94
N ILE A 21 -27.56 2.53 7.33
CA ILE A 21 -26.89 3.76 7.75
C ILE A 21 -27.23 4.86 6.76
N SER A 22 -27.99 5.88 7.22
CA SER A 22 -28.38 6.98 6.35
C SER A 22 -27.29 8.01 6.16
N LYS A 23 -26.41 8.19 7.16
CA LYS A 23 -25.29 9.12 7.10
C LYS A 23 -24.02 8.53 7.71
N ALA A 24 -22.87 8.91 7.16
CA ALA A 24 -21.57 8.52 7.69
C ALA A 24 -20.57 9.68 7.67
N ILE A 25 -19.66 9.69 8.65
CA ILE A 25 -18.48 10.57 8.70
C ILE A 25 -17.25 9.73 8.38
N VAL A 26 -16.53 10.13 7.34
CA VAL A 26 -15.28 9.54 6.89
C VAL A 26 -14.14 10.51 7.15
N GLY A 27 -13.06 10.06 7.77
CA GLY A 27 -11.95 10.92 8.18
C GLY A 27 -10.58 10.45 7.73
N ASP A 28 -10.44 9.20 7.29
CA ASP A 28 -9.20 8.70 6.75
C ASP A 28 -8.84 9.43 5.45
N SER A 29 -7.62 9.97 5.37
CA SER A 29 -7.11 10.70 4.21
C SER A 29 -7.16 9.86 2.94
N LEU A 30 -6.89 8.56 3.03
CA LEU A 30 -6.92 7.62 1.90
C LEU A 30 -8.36 7.37 1.43
N THR A 31 -9.28 7.17 2.36
CA THR A 31 -10.70 7.03 2.04
C THR A 31 -11.27 8.32 1.46
N MET A 32 -10.89 9.49 2.00
CA MET A 32 -11.27 10.78 1.42
C MET A 32 -10.74 10.95 0.00
N TYR A 33 -9.47 10.60 -0.24
CA TYR A 33 -8.90 10.63 -1.58
C TYR A 33 -9.61 9.67 -2.53
N HIS A 34 -9.87 8.44 -2.11
CA HIS A 34 -10.61 7.44 -2.90
C HIS A 34 -11.98 7.93 -3.35
N LEU A 35 -12.66 8.70 -2.49
CA LEU A 35 -14.01 9.22 -2.77
C LEU A 35 -14.04 10.56 -3.51
N THR A 36 -12.95 11.34 -3.51
CA THR A 36 -12.97 12.72 -4.00
C THR A 36 -11.87 13.05 -4.99
N GLY A 37 -10.75 12.31 -4.98
CA GLY A 37 -9.52 12.64 -5.70
C GLY A 37 -8.71 13.78 -5.06
N VAL A 38 -9.06 14.19 -3.85
CA VAL A 38 -8.36 15.24 -3.09
C VAL A 38 -7.72 14.64 -1.85
N MET A 39 -6.40 14.71 -1.76
CA MET A 39 -5.67 14.28 -0.56
C MET A 39 -5.71 15.40 0.47
N LEU A 40 -6.19 15.07 1.66
CA LEU A 40 -6.32 15.99 2.77
C LEU A 40 -5.68 15.39 4.03
N HIS A 41 -4.84 16.17 4.69
CA HIS A 41 -4.21 15.79 5.94
C HIS A 41 -4.78 16.63 7.09
N PRO A 42 -5.52 16.03 8.03
CA PRO A 42 -6.22 16.75 9.11
C PRO A 42 -5.27 17.34 10.15
N TYR A 43 -4.03 16.83 10.28
CA TYR A 43 -3.06 17.20 11.31
C TYR A 43 -3.69 17.13 12.72
N ASP A 44 -3.90 18.30 13.36
CA ASP A 44 -4.48 18.42 14.70
C ASP A 44 -5.96 18.87 14.70
N ARG A 45 -6.56 19.12 13.52
CA ARG A 45 -7.92 19.59 13.34
C ARG A 45 -8.88 18.47 12.97
N PHE A 46 -10.16 18.70 13.18
CA PHE A 46 -11.17 17.84 12.59
C PHE A 46 -11.26 18.12 11.08
N LEU A 47 -11.22 17.07 10.30
CA LEU A 47 -11.45 17.09 8.86
C LEU A 47 -12.17 15.80 8.49
N GLY A 48 -13.16 15.86 7.61
CA GLY A 48 -13.87 14.66 7.20
C GLY A 48 -14.96 14.93 6.17
N LEU A 49 -15.39 13.86 5.51
CA LEU A 49 -16.56 13.90 4.61
C LEU A 49 -17.80 13.44 5.39
N VAL A 50 -18.89 14.16 5.24
CA VAL A 50 -20.23 13.69 5.62
C VAL A 50 -20.90 13.17 4.37
N LEU A 51 -21.17 11.87 4.34
CA LEU A 51 -21.91 11.18 3.29
C LEU A 51 -23.36 11.06 3.72
N ASP A 52 -24.30 11.58 2.93
CA ASP A 52 -25.75 11.38 3.10
C ASP A 52 -26.20 10.37 2.03
N ALA A 53 -26.47 9.14 2.45
CA ALA A 53 -26.78 8.04 1.54
C ALA A 53 -28.21 8.15 0.94
N GLU A 54 -29.11 8.86 1.59
CA GLU A 54 -30.47 9.07 1.09
C GLU A 54 -30.53 10.15 0.01
N LYS A 55 -29.77 11.24 0.21
CA LYS A 55 -29.71 12.38 -0.72
C LYS A 55 -28.61 12.21 -1.77
N GLU A 56 -27.74 11.21 -1.61
CA GLU A 56 -26.54 11.01 -2.43
C GLU A 56 -25.65 12.26 -2.49
N THR A 57 -25.46 12.91 -1.34
CA THR A 57 -24.59 14.09 -1.22
C THR A 57 -23.35 13.79 -0.37
N CYS A 58 -22.25 14.47 -0.73
CA CYS A 58 -21.00 14.42 -0.02
C CYS A 58 -20.58 15.85 0.34
N ASN A 59 -20.43 16.14 1.63
CA ASN A 59 -20.01 17.43 2.14
C ASN A 59 -18.70 17.29 2.91
N ALA A 60 -17.69 18.09 2.56
CA ALA A 60 -16.42 18.15 3.27
C ALA A 60 -16.51 19.15 4.43
N ILE A 61 -16.37 18.67 5.65
CA ILE A 61 -16.28 19.51 6.85
C ILE A 61 -14.82 19.87 7.05
N ILE A 62 -14.48 21.13 6.83
CA ILE A 62 -13.11 21.60 6.79
C ILE A 62 -12.93 22.87 7.63
N PRO A 63 -11.76 23.07 8.27
CA PRO A 63 -11.42 24.35 8.85
C PRO A 63 -11.19 25.41 7.77
N THR A 64 -11.47 26.67 8.05
CA THR A 64 -11.33 27.77 7.08
C THR A 64 -9.94 27.90 6.45
N VAL A 65 -8.90 27.41 7.13
CA VAL A 65 -7.52 27.36 6.57
C VAL A 65 -7.41 26.46 5.33
N ASN A 66 -8.31 25.49 5.19
CA ASN A 66 -8.35 24.56 4.05
C ASN A 66 -9.40 24.98 2.99
N SER A 67 -9.92 26.22 3.04
CA SER A 67 -10.92 26.71 2.09
C SER A 67 -10.47 26.54 0.62
N ASN A 68 -11.41 26.19 -0.26
CA ASN A 68 -11.22 25.88 -1.67
C ASN A 68 -10.42 24.59 -1.97
N CYS A 69 -10.18 23.72 -0.99
CA CYS A 69 -9.49 22.46 -1.24
C CYS A 69 -10.31 21.49 -2.12
N MET A 70 -11.66 21.61 -2.12
CA MET A 70 -12.56 20.82 -2.97
C MET A 70 -12.87 21.50 -4.31
N ALA A 71 -12.21 22.59 -4.64
CA ALA A 71 -12.42 23.29 -5.92
C ALA A 71 -12.22 22.34 -7.10
N GLY A 72 -13.15 22.35 -8.05
CA GLY A 72 -13.12 21.46 -9.22
C GLY A 72 -13.69 20.05 -8.96
N THR A 73 -14.18 19.74 -7.76
CA THR A 73 -14.93 18.52 -7.45
C THR A 73 -16.45 18.79 -7.38
N THR A 74 -17.25 17.74 -7.21
CA THR A 74 -18.69 17.83 -6.93
C THR A 74 -19.00 17.74 -5.43
N VAL A 75 -17.98 17.89 -4.57
CA VAL A 75 -18.11 17.87 -3.11
C VAL A 75 -18.32 19.29 -2.59
N THR A 76 -19.31 19.49 -1.73
CA THR A 76 -19.59 20.80 -1.13
C THR A 76 -18.74 21.01 0.11
N GLU A 77 -18.07 22.17 0.20
CA GLU A 77 -17.34 22.56 1.40
C GLU A 77 -18.29 23.15 2.45
N VAL A 78 -18.18 22.66 3.67
CA VAL A 78 -18.82 23.22 4.87
C VAL A 78 -17.71 23.62 5.85
N GLN A 79 -17.50 24.92 6.00
CA GLN A 79 -16.37 25.44 6.73
C GLN A 79 -16.69 25.74 8.20
N TYR A 80 -15.72 25.58 9.07
CA TYR A 80 -15.78 26.03 10.45
C TYR A 80 -14.53 26.83 10.83
N GLN A 81 -14.65 27.73 11.79
CA GLN A 81 -13.51 28.48 12.35
C GLN A 81 -12.87 27.71 13.50
N ASP A 82 -11.53 27.73 13.60
CA ASP A 82 -10.79 27.07 14.68
C ASP A 82 -11.25 27.49 16.08
N SER A 83 -11.66 28.75 16.26
CA SER A 83 -12.16 29.29 17.54
C SER A 83 -13.53 28.76 17.94
N VAL A 84 -14.32 28.22 16.99
CA VAL A 84 -15.67 27.70 17.21
C VAL A 84 -15.70 26.18 17.23
N GLY A 85 -14.82 25.55 16.43
CA GLY A 85 -14.75 24.09 16.26
C GLY A 85 -15.86 23.54 15.34
N PRO A 86 -15.80 22.20 15.04
CA PRO A 86 -16.65 21.57 14.03
C PRO A 86 -18.04 21.17 14.50
N ILE A 87 -18.32 21.13 15.81
CA ILE A 87 -19.53 20.49 16.37
C ILE A 87 -20.82 21.12 15.86
N GLY A 88 -20.87 22.45 15.73
CA GLY A 88 -22.07 23.15 15.24
C GLY A 88 -22.43 22.70 13.82
N VAL A 89 -21.44 22.76 12.91
CA VAL A 89 -21.66 22.38 11.51
C VAL A 89 -21.89 20.87 11.36
N LEU A 90 -21.26 20.03 12.17
CA LEU A 90 -21.50 18.59 12.17
C LEU A 90 -22.96 18.27 12.54
N LYS A 91 -23.49 18.87 13.61
CA LYS A 91 -24.90 18.69 14.04
C LYS A 91 -25.89 19.05 12.94
N GLU A 92 -25.63 20.12 12.19
CA GLU A 92 -26.45 20.51 11.05
C GLU A 92 -26.41 19.47 9.93
N GLN A 93 -25.22 18.96 9.57
CA GLN A 93 -25.03 18.02 8.48
C GLN A 93 -25.62 16.63 8.77
N ILE A 94 -25.59 16.19 10.03
CA ILE A 94 -26.13 14.88 10.43
C ILE A 94 -27.58 14.93 10.92
N ALA A 95 -28.21 16.09 10.90
CA ALA A 95 -29.60 16.24 11.36
C ALA A 95 -30.53 15.21 10.69
N GLY A 96 -31.44 14.64 11.53
CA GLY A 96 -32.43 13.63 11.09
C GLY A 96 -31.88 12.18 10.98
N CYS A 97 -30.59 11.94 11.25
CA CYS A 97 -30.06 10.58 11.30
C CYS A 97 -30.22 10.01 12.72
N ALA A 98 -30.66 8.76 12.82
CA ALA A 98 -30.87 8.08 14.10
C ALA A 98 -29.58 7.42 14.62
N THR A 99 -28.73 6.96 13.71
CA THR A 99 -27.44 6.35 13.97
C THR A 99 -26.44 6.87 12.94
N LEU A 100 -25.26 7.26 13.39
CA LEU A 100 -24.20 7.81 12.54
C LEU A 100 -23.12 6.76 12.29
N GLY A 101 -22.84 6.48 11.03
CA GLY A 101 -21.64 5.74 10.64
C GLY A 101 -20.39 6.58 10.88
N VAL A 102 -19.35 6.02 11.47
CA VAL A 102 -18.07 6.71 11.71
C VAL A 102 -16.93 5.76 11.36
N GLU A 103 -15.96 6.24 10.60
CA GLU A 103 -14.72 5.50 10.33
C GLU A 103 -13.82 5.51 11.57
N MET A 104 -14.16 4.66 12.58
CA MET A 104 -13.61 4.76 13.94
C MET A 104 -12.12 4.44 14.02
N SER A 105 -11.62 3.56 13.16
CA SER A 105 -10.21 3.14 13.18
C SER A 105 -9.23 4.28 12.85
N TYR A 106 -9.72 5.36 12.25
CA TYR A 106 -8.90 6.49 11.85
C TYR A 106 -8.83 7.59 12.92
N TYR A 107 -9.94 7.89 13.59
CA TYR A 107 -9.99 9.04 14.47
C TYR A 107 -9.23 8.84 15.78
N SER A 108 -8.37 9.82 16.13
CA SER A 108 -7.74 9.86 17.43
C SER A 108 -8.78 9.94 18.56
N MET A 109 -8.42 9.54 19.78
CA MET A 109 -9.31 9.69 20.96
C MET A 109 -9.78 11.14 21.16
N ARG A 110 -8.98 12.14 20.82
CA ARG A 110 -9.37 13.55 20.86
C ARG A 110 -10.56 13.84 19.94
N ILE A 111 -10.50 13.35 18.71
CA ILE A 111 -11.57 13.51 17.73
C ILE A 111 -12.78 12.65 18.14
N GLY A 112 -12.56 11.44 18.66
CA GLY A 112 -13.61 10.59 19.21
C GLY A 112 -14.41 11.30 20.32
N ASN A 113 -13.73 12.03 21.21
CA ASN A 113 -14.42 12.84 22.24
C ASN A 113 -15.29 13.95 21.62
N ILE A 114 -14.81 14.62 20.56
CA ILE A 114 -15.60 15.60 19.81
C ILE A 114 -16.84 14.94 19.20
N LEU A 115 -16.70 13.75 18.60
CA LEU A 115 -17.84 13.02 18.03
C LEU A 115 -18.84 12.57 19.11
N ASN A 116 -18.38 12.22 20.31
CA ASN A 116 -19.26 11.89 21.44
C ASN A 116 -20.14 13.06 21.90
N GLU A 117 -19.74 14.32 21.68
CA GLU A 117 -20.57 15.50 21.96
C GLU A 117 -21.82 15.59 21.04
N LEU A 118 -21.87 14.78 19.98
CA LEU A 118 -23.07 14.67 19.12
C LEU A 118 -24.23 14.01 19.86
N ASN A 119 -23.96 13.25 20.94
CA ASN A 119 -24.95 12.57 21.80
C ASN A 119 -25.91 11.66 21.02
N MET A 120 -25.39 10.84 20.13
CA MET A 120 -26.14 9.90 19.32
C MET A 120 -25.41 8.57 19.17
N PRO A 121 -26.09 7.46 18.83
CA PRO A 121 -25.44 6.18 18.55
C PRO A 121 -24.48 6.29 17.38
N LEU A 122 -23.24 5.80 17.58
CA LEU A 122 -22.20 5.70 16.56
C LEU A 122 -21.98 4.23 16.20
N VAL A 123 -21.77 3.95 14.91
CA VAL A 123 -21.46 2.63 14.36
C VAL A 123 -20.19 2.72 13.51
N ASP A 124 -19.29 1.75 13.69
CA ASP A 124 -18.07 1.70 12.89
C ASP A 124 -18.37 1.29 11.45
N VAL A 125 -17.85 2.06 10.50
CA VAL A 125 -17.96 1.80 9.06
C VAL A 125 -16.58 1.68 8.38
N ALA A 126 -15.49 1.61 9.13
CA ALA A 126 -14.14 1.59 8.59
C ALA A 126 -13.92 0.41 7.64
N ASP A 127 -14.33 -0.80 8.03
CA ASP A 127 -14.15 -2.00 7.21
C ASP A 127 -14.91 -1.92 5.89
N MET A 128 -16.05 -1.22 5.85
CA MET A 128 -16.81 -1.04 4.61
C MET A 128 -16.01 -0.25 3.56
N PHE A 129 -15.27 0.78 3.99
CA PHE A 129 -14.43 1.57 3.08
C PHE A 129 -13.13 0.87 2.73
N LYS A 130 -12.53 0.10 3.65
CA LYS A 130 -11.37 -0.75 3.37
C LYS A 130 -11.72 -1.81 2.31
N LEU A 131 -12.82 -2.51 2.48
CA LEU A 131 -13.31 -3.51 1.52
C LEU A 131 -13.58 -2.90 0.14
N ALA A 132 -14.08 -1.65 0.08
CA ALA A 132 -14.32 -0.97 -1.19
C ALA A 132 -13.03 -0.68 -1.99
N ARG A 133 -11.86 -0.63 -1.33
CA ARG A 133 -10.54 -0.43 -1.95
C ARG A 133 -9.84 -1.73 -2.37
N GLN A 134 -10.31 -2.89 -1.91
CA GLN A 134 -9.68 -4.17 -2.26
C GLN A 134 -9.75 -4.45 -3.76
N ILE A 135 -10.86 -4.11 -4.42
CA ILE A 135 -11.05 -4.30 -5.86
C ILE A 135 -10.79 -2.97 -6.56
N LYS A 136 -9.67 -2.90 -7.26
CA LYS A 136 -9.21 -1.70 -7.98
C LYS A 136 -10.00 -1.48 -9.25
N ASP A 137 -10.39 -0.24 -9.51
CA ASP A 137 -10.92 0.15 -10.82
C ASP A 137 -9.80 0.44 -11.83
N ASP A 138 -10.16 0.65 -13.11
CA ASP A 138 -9.20 0.85 -14.20
C ASP A 138 -8.24 2.02 -13.95
N LEU A 139 -8.71 3.11 -13.31
CA LEU A 139 -7.86 4.26 -12.98
C LEU A 139 -6.83 3.89 -11.91
N GLU A 140 -7.22 3.16 -10.87
CA GLU A 140 -6.32 2.71 -9.81
C GLU A 140 -5.25 1.78 -10.36
N ILE A 141 -5.63 0.81 -11.20
CA ILE A 141 -4.71 -0.10 -11.88
C ILE A 141 -3.72 0.68 -12.75
N GLU A 142 -4.19 1.66 -13.53
CA GLU A 142 -3.33 2.51 -14.36
C GLU A 142 -2.30 3.28 -13.51
N LEU A 143 -2.70 3.83 -12.36
CA LEU A 143 -1.83 4.61 -11.49
C LEU A 143 -0.80 3.73 -10.78
N ILE A 144 -1.18 2.52 -10.34
CA ILE A 144 -0.25 1.52 -9.76
C ILE A 144 0.77 1.07 -10.83
N MET A 145 0.35 0.85 -12.07
CA MET A 145 1.28 0.52 -13.17
C MET A 145 2.29 1.66 -13.41
N LYS A 146 1.86 2.92 -13.36
CA LYS A 146 2.78 4.07 -13.46
C LYS A 146 3.74 4.17 -12.29
N ALA A 147 3.29 3.81 -11.07
CA ALA A 147 4.18 3.71 -9.92
C ALA A 147 5.25 2.64 -10.14
N SER A 148 4.86 1.46 -10.66
CA SER A 148 5.79 0.38 -11.04
C SER A 148 6.78 0.81 -12.14
N ASP A 149 6.32 1.51 -13.18
CA ASP A 149 7.21 2.02 -14.22
C ASP A 149 8.24 3.00 -13.65
N ALA A 150 7.83 3.87 -12.72
CA ALA A 150 8.73 4.78 -12.03
C ALA A 150 9.73 4.04 -11.13
N ALA A 151 9.31 2.95 -10.47
CA ALA A 151 10.20 2.08 -9.70
C ALA A 151 11.26 1.44 -10.59
N ASN A 152 10.88 0.94 -11.77
CA ASN A 152 11.83 0.35 -12.73
C ASN A 152 12.90 1.37 -13.16
N VAL A 153 12.50 2.62 -13.48
CA VAL A 153 13.44 3.71 -13.84
C VAL A 153 14.40 4.00 -12.68
N ALA A 154 13.89 4.05 -11.45
CA ALA A 154 14.72 4.32 -10.28
C ALA A 154 15.73 3.18 -10.03
N LEU A 155 15.32 1.94 -10.22
CA LEU A 155 16.18 0.77 -10.04
C LEU A 155 17.25 0.65 -11.14
N ASP A 156 16.91 0.98 -12.40
CA ASP A 156 17.88 1.05 -13.49
C ASP A 156 18.97 2.08 -13.22
N HIS A 157 18.58 3.25 -12.67
CA HIS A 157 19.57 4.26 -12.29
C HIS A 157 20.42 3.78 -11.12
N LEU A 158 19.81 3.20 -10.08
CA LEU A 158 20.53 2.68 -8.92
C LEU A 158 21.59 1.64 -9.28
N LYS A 159 21.33 0.75 -10.25
CA LYS A 159 22.31 -0.21 -10.75
C LYS A 159 23.60 0.45 -11.25
N THR A 160 23.53 1.67 -11.77
CA THR A 160 24.71 2.38 -12.29
C THR A 160 25.69 2.80 -11.20
N ILE A 161 25.24 2.92 -9.96
CA ILE A 161 26.07 3.33 -8.81
C ILE A 161 26.43 2.16 -7.89
N MET A 162 25.78 1.00 -8.03
CA MET A 162 26.08 -0.20 -7.23
C MET A 162 27.48 -0.71 -7.53
N LYS A 163 28.42 -0.51 -6.60
CA LYS A 163 29.79 -1.01 -6.68
C LYS A 163 30.44 -1.08 -5.30
N GLU A 164 31.55 -1.79 -5.20
CA GLU A 164 32.35 -1.82 -3.96
C GLU A 164 32.62 -0.42 -3.41
N GLY A 165 32.46 -0.24 -2.11
CA GLY A 165 32.73 0.99 -1.40
C GLY A 165 31.58 2.00 -1.35
N VAL A 166 30.45 1.80 -2.05
CA VAL A 166 29.23 2.58 -1.88
C VAL A 166 28.52 2.11 -0.62
N SER A 167 27.98 3.02 0.16
CA SER A 167 27.24 2.70 1.39
C SER A 167 25.76 2.43 1.12
N GLU A 168 25.12 1.72 2.05
CA GLU A 168 23.66 1.52 2.03
C GLU A 168 22.89 2.85 1.98
N LYS A 169 23.31 3.85 2.78
CA LYS A 169 22.71 5.19 2.79
C LYS A 169 22.87 5.93 1.47
N GLU A 170 24.04 5.82 0.81
CA GLU A 170 24.25 6.45 -0.50
C GLU A 170 23.29 5.86 -1.54
N MET A 171 23.10 4.53 -1.53
CA MET A 171 22.13 3.86 -2.40
C MET A 171 20.70 4.33 -2.12
N ALA A 172 20.29 4.38 -0.84
CA ALA A 172 18.95 4.82 -0.45
C ALA A 172 18.70 6.28 -0.85
N LEU A 173 19.69 7.16 -0.67
CA LEU A 173 19.59 8.57 -1.06
C LEU A 173 19.48 8.73 -2.57
N ASP A 174 20.27 7.97 -3.34
CA ASP A 174 20.25 8.02 -4.80
C ASP A 174 18.87 7.57 -5.33
N LEU A 175 18.34 6.48 -4.80
CA LEU A 175 17.02 5.95 -5.13
C LEU A 175 15.93 7.00 -4.84
N TYR A 176 15.95 7.59 -3.62
CA TYR A 176 15.04 8.66 -3.24
C TYR A 176 15.12 9.86 -4.20
N CYS A 177 16.34 10.32 -4.50
CA CYS A 177 16.55 11.48 -5.39
C CYS A 177 16.06 11.21 -6.81
N THR A 178 16.20 9.98 -7.29
CA THR A 178 15.72 9.57 -8.61
C THR A 178 14.20 9.55 -8.68
N MET A 179 13.55 8.96 -7.67
CA MET A 179 12.09 8.98 -7.54
C MET A 179 11.56 10.41 -7.43
N ALA A 180 12.17 11.25 -6.59
CA ALA A 180 11.74 12.65 -6.40
C ALA A 180 11.85 13.51 -7.67
N LYS A 181 12.68 13.14 -8.63
CA LYS A 181 12.80 13.82 -9.93
C LYS A 181 11.83 13.29 -10.98
N THR A 182 11.17 12.16 -10.71
CA THR A 182 10.24 11.54 -11.67
C THR A 182 8.88 12.26 -11.64
N PRO A 183 8.40 12.81 -12.76
CA PRO A 183 7.13 13.52 -12.79
C PRO A 183 5.96 12.66 -12.34
N GLY A 184 5.13 13.17 -11.43
CA GLY A 184 3.95 12.50 -10.88
C GLY A 184 4.24 11.58 -9.68
N VAL A 185 5.50 11.30 -9.39
CA VAL A 185 5.90 10.56 -8.19
C VAL A 185 5.83 11.47 -6.96
N ILE A 186 5.27 10.94 -5.89
CA ILE A 186 5.15 11.60 -4.58
C ILE A 186 6.13 10.94 -3.62
N THR A 187 6.93 11.74 -2.92
CA THR A 187 7.97 11.26 -1.99
C THR A 187 7.77 11.76 -0.55
N GLU A 188 6.55 12.13 -0.19
CA GLU A 188 6.21 12.58 1.18
C GLU A 188 6.44 11.50 2.22
N THR A 189 6.18 10.25 1.84
CA THR A 189 6.46 9.06 2.65
C THR A 189 7.20 8.07 1.77
N THR A 190 8.36 7.59 2.21
CA THR A 190 9.13 6.59 1.45
C THR A 190 9.50 5.43 2.36
N CYS A 191 9.29 4.21 1.87
CA CYS A 191 9.87 3.02 2.42
C CYS A 191 11.02 2.62 1.50
N ILE A 192 12.26 2.73 1.97
CA ILE A 192 13.46 2.38 1.19
C ILE A 192 14.39 1.56 2.06
N GLN A 193 14.67 0.36 1.63
CA GLN A 193 15.69 -0.52 2.20
C GLN A 193 16.72 -0.83 1.11
N THR A 194 17.98 -0.53 1.39
CA THR A 194 19.13 -0.88 0.56
C THR A 194 20.16 -1.50 1.48
N LEU A 195 20.02 -2.81 1.71
CA LEU A 195 20.78 -3.55 2.70
C LEU A 195 21.80 -4.45 2.01
N THR A 196 22.99 -4.58 2.59
CA THR A 196 24.10 -5.29 1.94
C THR A 196 24.68 -6.39 2.84
N GLY A 197 24.98 -7.57 2.26
CA GLY A 197 25.54 -8.72 2.95
C GLY A 197 24.83 -8.99 4.29
N PRO A 198 25.54 -9.05 5.44
CA PRO A 198 24.93 -9.35 6.74
C PRO A 198 23.79 -8.41 7.15
N SER A 199 23.77 -7.14 6.70
CA SER A 199 22.66 -6.22 7.05
C SER A 199 21.33 -6.65 6.46
N SER A 200 21.33 -7.43 5.36
CA SER A 200 20.12 -7.93 4.71
C SER A 200 19.48 -9.12 5.41
N ASP A 201 20.01 -9.57 6.55
CA ASP A 201 19.40 -10.65 7.34
C ASP A 201 18.14 -10.22 8.12
N SER A 202 17.83 -8.92 8.10
CA SER A 202 16.63 -8.33 8.71
C SER A 202 15.60 -7.97 7.65
N PRO A 203 14.36 -8.49 7.72
CA PRO A 203 13.29 -8.13 6.77
C PRO A 203 12.96 -6.63 6.76
N HIS A 204 13.15 -5.94 7.90
CA HIS A 204 12.84 -4.52 8.09
C HIS A 204 14.08 -3.73 8.56
N GLY A 205 15.23 -4.00 7.96
CA GLY A 205 16.47 -3.27 8.26
C GLY A 205 16.44 -1.83 7.73
N TRP A 206 17.22 -0.95 8.35
CA TRP A 206 17.41 0.42 7.87
C TRP A 206 18.77 0.58 7.21
N PRO A 207 18.89 1.31 6.08
CA PRO A 207 20.15 1.61 5.43
C PRO A 207 21.14 2.28 6.38
N GLY A 208 22.34 1.67 6.54
CA GLY A 208 23.41 2.12 7.42
C GLY A 208 24.63 2.66 6.67
N GLU A 209 25.74 2.79 7.43
CA GLU A 209 27.03 3.21 6.88
C GLU A 209 27.84 2.03 6.31
N ARG A 210 27.26 0.82 6.29
CA ARG A 210 27.95 -0.35 5.75
C ARG A 210 28.24 -0.15 4.27
N LEU A 211 29.46 -0.44 3.88
CA LEU A 211 29.92 -0.36 2.49
C LEU A 211 29.75 -1.71 1.79
N ILE A 212 29.30 -1.68 0.54
CA ILE A 212 29.26 -2.84 -0.35
C ILE A 212 30.64 -3.47 -0.46
N LYS A 213 30.69 -4.78 -0.36
CA LYS A 213 31.88 -5.61 -0.60
C LYS A 213 31.62 -6.58 -1.74
N LYS A 214 32.68 -6.99 -2.42
CA LYS A 214 32.58 -8.04 -3.44
C LYS A 214 31.99 -9.33 -2.84
N GLY A 215 31.03 -9.93 -3.54
CA GLY A 215 30.29 -11.11 -3.09
C GLY A 215 29.10 -10.83 -2.19
N ASP A 216 28.88 -9.57 -1.77
CA ASP A 216 27.68 -9.22 -1.01
C ASP A 216 26.42 -9.42 -1.86
N THR A 217 25.36 -9.91 -1.22
CA THR A 217 23.99 -9.67 -1.69
C THR A 217 23.59 -8.24 -1.37
N ILE A 218 22.85 -7.60 -2.24
CA ILE A 218 22.25 -6.29 -2.03
C ILE A 218 20.74 -6.47 -2.15
N THR A 219 20.02 -6.35 -1.05
CA THR A 219 18.56 -6.30 -1.05
C THR A 219 18.14 -4.85 -1.23
N VAL A 220 17.43 -4.58 -2.31
CA VAL A 220 16.78 -3.30 -2.58
C VAL A 220 15.28 -3.54 -2.51
N ASP A 221 14.64 -2.91 -1.55
CA ASP A 221 13.21 -2.98 -1.30
C ASP A 221 12.68 -1.56 -1.11
N PHE A 222 11.71 -1.18 -1.93
CA PHE A 222 11.18 0.17 -1.87
C PHE A 222 9.82 0.30 -2.53
N CYS A 223 9.03 1.20 -1.94
CA CYS A 223 7.74 1.57 -2.48
C CYS A 223 7.83 2.85 -3.30
N THR A 224 7.16 2.88 -4.43
CA THR A 224 7.03 4.09 -5.27
C THR A 224 5.58 4.52 -5.31
N CYS A 225 5.34 5.82 -5.08
CA CYS A 225 4.00 6.41 -5.06
C CYS A 225 3.79 7.30 -6.26
N TYR A 226 2.81 6.98 -7.12
CA TYR A 226 2.40 7.82 -8.23
C TYR A 226 0.97 8.31 -8.02
N GLN A 227 0.79 9.62 -7.83
CA GLN A 227 -0.52 10.21 -7.54
C GLN A 227 -1.29 9.48 -6.43
N TYR A 228 -0.60 9.21 -5.30
CA TYR A 228 -1.09 8.52 -4.10
C TYR A 228 -1.37 7.01 -4.25
N TYR A 229 -1.09 6.39 -5.40
CA TYR A 229 -1.12 4.94 -5.56
C TYR A 229 0.29 4.37 -5.52
N TRP A 230 0.43 3.25 -4.82
CA TRP A 230 1.71 2.62 -4.52
C TRP A 230 1.97 1.41 -5.41
N ALA A 231 3.23 1.21 -5.73
CA ALA A 231 3.79 -0.07 -6.16
C ALA A 231 4.93 -0.43 -5.21
N ASP A 232 5.07 -1.72 -4.91
CA ASP A 232 6.10 -2.26 -4.05
C ASP A 232 7.00 -3.23 -4.82
N LEU A 233 8.30 -3.15 -4.58
CA LEU A 233 9.27 -3.91 -5.36
C LEU A 233 10.50 -4.26 -4.53
N SER A 234 10.75 -5.56 -4.34
CA SER A 234 12.04 -6.03 -3.81
C SER A 234 12.82 -6.77 -4.88
N ARG A 235 14.09 -6.41 -5.03
CA ARG A 235 15.06 -7.12 -5.84
C ARG A 235 16.38 -7.30 -5.11
N ASN A 236 17.03 -8.43 -5.36
CA ASN A 236 18.39 -8.66 -4.88
C ASN A 236 19.38 -8.62 -6.02
N PHE A 237 20.52 -7.98 -5.76
CA PHE A 237 21.68 -7.93 -6.67
C PHE A 237 22.91 -8.49 -5.98
N PHE A 238 23.94 -8.82 -6.76
CA PHE A 238 25.23 -9.27 -6.27
C PHE A 238 26.36 -8.46 -6.92
N ILE A 239 27.36 -8.07 -6.15
CA ILE A 239 28.58 -7.46 -6.70
C ILE A 239 29.61 -8.56 -6.96
N GLY A 240 29.69 -8.96 -8.24
CA GLY A 240 30.44 -10.16 -8.67
C GLY A 240 29.73 -11.45 -8.23
N GLU A 241 30.39 -12.59 -8.45
CA GLU A 241 29.79 -13.90 -8.18
C GLU A 241 29.44 -14.07 -6.69
N PRO A 242 28.19 -14.42 -6.36
CA PRO A 242 27.82 -14.82 -5.01
C PRO A 242 28.47 -16.16 -4.64
N ASP A 243 28.64 -16.42 -3.34
CA ASP A 243 28.99 -17.76 -2.90
C ASP A 243 27.89 -18.78 -3.23
N ALA A 244 28.24 -20.07 -3.20
CA ALA A 244 27.34 -21.15 -3.60
C ALA A 244 26.04 -21.16 -2.74
N ARG A 245 26.14 -20.84 -1.44
CA ARG A 245 25.00 -20.81 -0.52
C ARG A 245 24.03 -19.69 -0.87
N MET A 246 24.52 -18.47 -1.12
CA MET A 246 23.68 -17.35 -1.49
C MET A 246 23.06 -17.53 -2.87
N ARG A 247 23.78 -18.16 -3.80
CA ARG A 247 23.24 -18.56 -5.10
C ARG A 247 22.06 -19.54 -4.94
N ASP A 248 22.23 -20.57 -4.10
CA ASP A 248 21.15 -21.54 -3.82
C ASP A 248 19.94 -20.86 -3.18
N ILE A 249 20.15 -19.99 -2.17
CA ILE A 249 19.08 -19.26 -1.50
C ILE A 249 18.32 -18.37 -2.49
N TYR A 250 19.03 -17.65 -3.35
CA TYR A 250 18.40 -16.83 -4.38
C TYR A 250 17.47 -17.65 -5.29
N ASN A 251 17.95 -18.80 -5.77
CA ASN A 251 17.17 -19.67 -6.63
C ASN A 251 15.95 -20.26 -5.90
N ILE A 252 16.07 -20.59 -4.61
CA ILE A 252 14.95 -21.07 -3.79
C ILE A 252 13.90 -19.98 -3.63
N VAL A 253 14.29 -18.75 -3.33
CA VAL A 253 13.37 -17.63 -3.20
C VAL A 253 12.71 -17.30 -4.53
N LEU A 254 13.44 -17.34 -5.64
CA LEU A 254 12.89 -17.16 -6.98
C LEU A 254 11.87 -18.26 -7.34
N GLU A 255 12.16 -19.55 -7.01
CA GLU A 255 11.20 -20.65 -7.16
C GLU A 255 9.94 -20.40 -6.31
N ALA A 256 10.12 -19.94 -5.06
CA ALA A 256 9.01 -19.63 -4.17
C ALA A 256 8.13 -18.46 -4.65
N ASN A 257 8.75 -17.36 -5.14
CA ASN A 257 8.03 -16.23 -5.72
C ASN A 257 7.20 -16.67 -6.94
N ARG A 258 7.79 -17.45 -7.85
CA ARG A 258 7.09 -17.99 -9.02
C ARG A 258 5.96 -18.95 -8.63
N ALA A 259 6.14 -19.76 -7.59
CA ALA A 259 5.11 -20.66 -7.08
C ALA A 259 3.94 -19.90 -6.47
N ALA A 260 4.22 -18.84 -5.69
CA ALA A 260 3.18 -17.95 -5.13
C ALA A 260 2.35 -17.28 -6.24
N ILE A 261 3.03 -16.67 -7.22
CA ILE A 261 2.38 -15.99 -8.35
C ILE A 261 1.51 -16.96 -9.16
N ALA A 262 1.94 -18.21 -9.34
CA ALA A 262 1.18 -19.22 -10.09
C ALA A 262 -0.15 -19.62 -9.43
N GLU A 263 -0.30 -19.40 -8.10
CA GLU A 263 -1.56 -19.65 -7.39
C GLU A 263 -2.55 -18.47 -7.48
N VAL A 264 -2.14 -17.33 -8.03
CA VAL A 264 -2.99 -16.15 -8.15
C VAL A 264 -4.00 -16.35 -9.29
N GLU A 265 -5.25 -16.61 -8.90
CA GLU A 265 -6.35 -16.88 -9.85
C GLU A 265 -7.68 -16.49 -9.18
N PRO A 266 -8.63 -15.87 -9.89
CA PRO A 266 -9.93 -15.55 -9.33
C PRO A 266 -10.67 -16.81 -8.90
N GLY A 267 -11.36 -16.76 -7.77
CA GLY A 267 -12.12 -17.89 -7.20
C GLY A 267 -11.31 -18.79 -6.28
N LYS A 268 -10.00 -18.63 -6.18
CA LYS A 268 -9.15 -19.35 -5.20
C LYS A 268 -9.03 -18.59 -3.88
N PRO A 269 -8.95 -19.29 -2.73
CA PRO A 269 -8.59 -18.71 -1.45
C PRO A 269 -7.16 -18.11 -1.43
N ALA A 270 -7.01 -16.93 -0.84
CA ALA A 270 -5.73 -16.18 -0.76
C ALA A 270 -4.61 -16.98 -0.07
N LYS A 271 -4.95 -17.84 0.91
CA LYS A 271 -3.98 -18.69 1.60
C LYS A 271 -3.12 -19.56 0.68
N TYR A 272 -3.60 -19.94 -0.48
CA TYR A 272 -2.82 -20.80 -1.39
C TYR A 272 -1.58 -20.10 -1.94
N VAL A 273 -1.60 -18.78 -2.03
CA VAL A 273 -0.44 -17.97 -2.42
C VAL A 273 0.70 -18.14 -1.40
N ASP A 274 0.40 -17.98 -0.09
CA ASP A 274 1.39 -18.20 0.97
C ASP A 274 1.84 -19.65 1.06
N GLN A 275 0.89 -20.59 1.06
CA GLN A 275 1.20 -22.02 1.17
C GLN A 275 2.10 -22.52 0.04
N ALA A 276 1.95 -21.99 -1.18
CA ALA A 276 2.81 -22.37 -2.31
C ALA A 276 4.24 -21.90 -2.11
N ALA A 277 4.44 -20.62 -1.73
CA ALA A 277 5.77 -20.09 -1.43
C ALA A 277 6.44 -20.84 -0.27
N ARG A 278 5.71 -21.00 0.83
CA ARG A 278 6.17 -21.64 2.07
C ARG A 278 6.58 -23.09 1.83
N LYS A 279 5.78 -23.84 1.09
CA LYS A 279 6.08 -25.22 0.70
C LYS A 279 7.40 -25.37 -0.08
N VAL A 280 7.72 -24.43 -0.97
CA VAL A 280 9.00 -24.42 -1.68
C VAL A 280 10.13 -24.21 -0.68
N ILE A 281 10.06 -23.18 0.16
CA ILE A 281 11.12 -22.83 1.11
C ILE A 281 11.34 -23.97 2.14
N GLU A 282 10.27 -24.59 2.64
CA GLU A 282 10.31 -25.74 3.55
C GLU A 282 10.96 -26.97 2.93
N LYS A 283 10.68 -27.28 1.66
CA LYS A 283 11.28 -28.38 0.89
C LYS A 283 12.80 -28.34 0.91
N TYR A 284 13.39 -27.14 0.94
CA TYR A 284 14.82 -26.93 1.00
C TYR A 284 15.38 -26.76 2.43
N GLY A 285 14.54 -26.89 3.46
CA GLY A 285 14.94 -26.86 4.87
C GLY A 285 15.10 -25.46 5.46
N TYR A 286 14.51 -24.42 4.83
CA TYR A 286 14.57 -23.04 5.29
C TYR A 286 13.24 -22.51 5.82
N GLY A 287 12.25 -23.36 6.14
CA GLY A 287 10.94 -22.93 6.61
C GLY A 287 10.99 -22.00 7.82
N ASP A 288 11.91 -22.23 8.78
CA ASP A 288 12.14 -21.39 9.95
C ASP A 288 12.86 -20.06 9.65
N LYS A 289 13.26 -19.84 8.41
CA LYS A 289 13.91 -18.63 7.93
C LYS A 289 13.01 -17.75 7.05
N PHE A 290 11.78 -18.17 6.77
CA PHE A 290 10.74 -17.37 6.15
C PHE A 290 9.85 -16.80 7.25
N LEU A 291 10.16 -15.56 7.67
CA LEU A 291 9.73 -14.98 8.94
C LEU A 291 8.41 -14.20 8.87
N HIS A 292 7.86 -13.98 7.69
CA HIS A 292 6.66 -13.16 7.47
C HIS A 292 5.65 -13.86 6.55
N ARG A 293 4.48 -13.29 6.38
CA ARG A 293 3.50 -13.68 5.36
C ARG A 293 4.02 -13.42 3.95
N THR A 294 3.45 -14.09 2.97
CA THR A 294 3.92 -13.98 1.58
C THR A 294 3.55 -12.65 0.93
N GLY A 295 2.64 -11.85 1.50
CA GLY A 295 2.31 -10.56 0.92
C GLY A 295 1.12 -9.85 1.56
N HIS A 296 0.75 -8.73 0.97
CA HIS A 296 -0.33 -7.84 1.39
C HIS A 296 -0.97 -7.15 0.19
N GLY A 297 -2.21 -6.70 0.36
CA GLY A 297 -2.85 -5.81 -0.61
C GLY A 297 -2.08 -4.49 -0.71
N ILE A 298 -2.14 -3.88 -1.88
CA ILE A 298 -1.50 -2.59 -2.17
C ILE A 298 -2.44 -1.73 -3.01
N GLY A 299 -2.37 -0.42 -2.83
CA GLY A 299 -3.20 0.54 -3.55
C GLY A 299 -2.95 1.95 -3.09
N LEU A 300 -3.91 2.55 -2.41
CA LEU A 300 -3.75 3.85 -1.75
C LEU A 300 -2.92 3.76 -0.47
N ASP A 301 -2.91 2.62 0.18
CA ASP A 301 -1.97 2.31 1.25
C ASP A 301 -0.92 1.32 0.74
N ILE A 302 0.28 1.38 1.32
CA ILE A 302 1.33 0.40 1.04
C ILE A 302 0.87 -0.98 1.53
N HIS A 303 0.32 -1.04 2.74
CA HIS A 303 -0.21 -2.26 3.34
C HIS A 303 -1.72 -2.14 3.54
N GLU A 304 -2.51 -2.77 2.68
CA GLU A 304 -3.96 -2.87 2.86
C GLU A 304 -4.44 -4.33 2.71
N ASP A 305 -5.71 -4.59 2.99
CA ASP A 305 -6.32 -5.89 2.73
C ASP A 305 -6.40 -6.19 1.21
N PRO A 306 -6.26 -7.48 0.82
CA PRO A 306 -6.13 -8.67 1.65
C PRO A 306 -4.67 -9.00 2.01
N TYR A 307 -4.48 -9.72 3.12
CA TYR A 307 -3.17 -10.27 3.49
C TYR A 307 -3.00 -11.70 3.00
N MET A 308 -1.83 -11.98 2.37
CA MET A 308 -1.47 -13.31 1.85
C MET A 308 -0.75 -14.11 2.92
N ASP A 309 -1.52 -14.69 3.85
CA ASP A 309 -1.03 -15.60 4.89
C ASP A 309 -1.63 -17.01 4.72
N ASP A 310 -1.10 -18.00 5.46
CA ASP A 310 -1.40 -19.43 5.31
C ASP A 310 -2.81 -19.83 5.77
N VAL A 311 -3.59 -18.91 6.38
CA VAL A 311 -4.93 -19.15 6.92
C VAL A 311 -6.03 -18.30 6.27
N ASN A 312 -5.70 -17.33 5.41
CA ASN A 312 -6.68 -16.42 4.83
C ASN A 312 -7.59 -17.13 3.80
N GLU A 313 -8.85 -17.32 4.17
CA GLU A 313 -9.88 -17.95 3.33
C GLU A 313 -10.57 -16.97 2.35
N LEU A 314 -10.16 -15.70 2.32
CA LEU A 314 -10.75 -14.73 1.39
C LEU A 314 -10.56 -15.22 -0.04
N ILE A 315 -11.65 -15.19 -0.80
CA ILE A 315 -11.62 -15.57 -2.22
C ILE A 315 -11.05 -14.42 -3.04
N MET A 316 -10.02 -14.70 -3.82
CA MET A 316 -9.45 -13.72 -4.74
C MET A 316 -10.45 -13.37 -5.84
N GLU A 317 -10.61 -12.09 -6.12
CA GLU A 317 -11.53 -11.54 -7.11
C GLU A 317 -10.77 -10.70 -8.15
N GLU A 318 -11.29 -10.63 -9.37
CA GLU A 318 -10.77 -9.76 -10.42
C GLU A 318 -10.67 -8.31 -9.93
N GLY A 319 -9.53 -7.66 -10.18
CA GLY A 319 -9.23 -6.29 -9.74
C GLY A 319 -8.50 -6.21 -8.40
N MET A 320 -8.34 -7.30 -7.65
CA MET A 320 -7.46 -7.31 -6.48
C MET A 320 -6.00 -7.20 -6.90
N ILE A 321 -5.21 -6.42 -6.15
CA ILE A 321 -3.75 -6.31 -6.31
C ILE A 321 -3.11 -6.54 -4.95
N PHE A 322 -2.08 -7.38 -4.92
CA PHE A 322 -1.31 -7.67 -3.71
C PHE A 322 0.11 -8.10 -4.06
N THR A 323 1.01 -8.05 -3.07
CA THR A 323 2.40 -8.45 -3.22
C THR A 323 2.58 -9.96 -3.11
N CYS A 324 3.61 -10.47 -3.79
CA CYS A 324 4.15 -11.83 -3.61
C CYS A 324 5.65 -11.70 -3.32
N GLU A 325 6.04 -11.74 -2.04
CA GLU A 325 7.35 -11.33 -1.52
C GLU A 325 8.06 -12.38 -0.64
N PRO A 326 8.12 -13.66 -1.01
CA PRO A 326 8.83 -14.64 -0.18
C PRO A 326 10.28 -14.25 0.05
N GLY A 327 10.79 -14.56 1.25
CA GLY A 327 12.18 -14.28 1.62
C GLY A 327 12.80 -15.31 2.54
N ILE A 328 14.12 -15.44 2.48
CA ILE A 328 14.95 -16.27 3.38
C ILE A 328 16.00 -15.36 4.02
N TYR A 329 16.06 -15.35 5.35
CA TYR A 329 16.94 -14.49 6.13
C TYR A 329 17.83 -15.32 7.06
N LEU A 330 19.15 -15.21 6.86
CA LEU A 330 20.15 -15.97 7.60
C LEU A 330 20.93 -15.06 8.53
N PRO A 331 20.74 -15.16 9.86
CA PRO A 331 21.39 -14.27 10.83
C PRO A 331 22.91 -14.17 10.62
N GLY A 332 23.42 -12.94 10.50
CA GLY A 332 24.82 -12.62 10.33
C GLY A 332 25.43 -12.97 8.95
N ILE A 333 24.63 -13.47 8.02
CA ILE A 333 25.04 -13.85 6.66
C ILE A 333 24.41 -12.93 5.63
N GLY A 334 23.08 -12.84 5.63
CA GLY A 334 22.31 -12.03 4.71
C GLY A 334 20.95 -12.64 4.39
N GLY A 335 20.16 -11.93 3.60
CA GLY A 335 18.84 -12.36 3.17
C GLY A 335 18.61 -12.14 1.68
N VAL A 336 17.60 -12.80 1.18
CA VAL A 336 17.05 -12.60 -0.18
C VAL A 336 15.54 -12.46 -0.05
N ARG A 337 14.97 -11.41 -0.67
CA ARG A 337 13.54 -11.22 -0.91
C ARG A 337 13.33 -10.86 -2.37
N ILE A 338 12.41 -11.55 -3.02
CA ILE A 338 12.00 -11.24 -4.40
C ILE A 338 10.50 -10.99 -4.35
N GLU A 339 10.11 -9.79 -4.74
CA GLU A 339 8.75 -9.30 -4.61
C GLU A 339 8.20 -8.77 -5.92
N ASP A 340 6.96 -9.08 -6.18
CA ASP A 340 6.19 -8.53 -7.27
C ASP A 340 4.76 -8.19 -6.82
N ASP A 341 4.24 -7.06 -7.30
CA ASP A 341 2.81 -6.76 -7.29
C ASP A 341 2.09 -7.58 -8.36
N VAL A 342 1.03 -8.23 -7.97
CA VAL A 342 0.26 -9.12 -8.83
C VAL A 342 -1.21 -8.71 -8.88
N LEU A 343 -1.72 -8.41 -10.07
CA LEU A 343 -3.12 -8.13 -10.35
C LEU A 343 -3.86 -9.43 -10.64
N VAL A 344 -4.96 -9.69 -9.94
CA VAL A 344 -5.91 -10.74 -10.29
C VAL A 344 -6.71 -10.29 -11.51
N THR A 345 -6.62 -11.04 -12.60
CA THR A 345 -7.37 -10.78 -13.84
C THR A 345 -8.55 -11.75 -13.95
N LYS A 346 -9.41 -11.53 -14.93
CA LYS A 346 -10.56 -12.39 -15.20
C LYS A 346 -10.21 -13.88 -15.34
N ASP A 347 -9.07 -14.17 -15.99
CA ASP A 347 -8.69 -15.53 -16.40
C ASP A 347 -7.37 -15.99 -15.75
N GLY A 348 -6.91 -15.34 -14.65
CA GLY A 348 -5.66 -15.65 -13.97
C GLY A 348 -5.03 -14.42 -13.32
N HIS A 349 -3.80 -14.08 -13.69
CA HIS A 349 -3.08 -12.95 -13.10
C HIS A 349 -2.21 -12.21 -14.11
N LYS A 350 -1.78 -10.99 -13.71
CA LYS A 350 -0.77 -10.18 -14.39
C LYS A 350 0.21 -9.64 -13.36
N VAL A 351 1.49 -9.92 -13.54
CA VAL A 351 2.55 -9.29 -12.75
C VAL A 351 2.68 -7.84 -13.21
N ILE A 352 2.58 -6.89 -12.27
CA ILE A 352 2.67 -5.44 -12.51
C ILE A 352 4.13 -5.00 -12.47
N THR A 353 4.87 -5.40 -11.44
CA THR A 353 6.29 -5.06 -11.24
C THR A 353 7.18 -6.02 -12.01
N SER A 354 7.42 -5.73 -13.28
CA SER A 354 8.07 -6.64 -14.24
C SER A 354 9.59 -6.48 -14.33
N TYR A 355 10.27 -6.01 -13.26
CA TYR A 355 11.72 -5.88 -13.28
C TYR A 355 12.43 -7.25 -13.27
N GLU A 356 13.62 -7.30 -13.90
CA GLU A 356 14.43 -8.50 -14.07
C GLU A 356 14.74 -9.18 -12.73
N LYS A 357 14.60 -10.52 -12.67
CA LYS A 357 14.81 -11.32 -11.45
C LYS A 357 15.47 -12.68 -11.70
N ASP A 358 15.90 -12.98 -12.91
CA ASP A 358 16.72 -14.17 -13.16
C ASP A 358 18.13 -13.94 -12.64
N LEU A 359 18.69 -14.94 -11.93
CA LEU A 359 19.95 -14.79 -11.20
C LEU A 359 21.09 -14.21 -12.06
N GLU A 360 21.21 -14.66 -13.30
CA GLU A 360 22.29 -14.25 -14.20
C GLU A 360 22.22 -12.76 -14.60
N ASN A 361 21.03 -12.14 -14.45
CA ASN A 361 20.79 -10.74 -14.82
C ASN A 361 20.92 -9.77 -13.63
N VAL A 362 21.12 -10.31 -12.41
CA VAL A 362 21.27 -9.51 -11.18
C VAL A 362 22.69 -9.60 -10.58
N ILE A 363 23.61 -10.28 -11.25
CA ILE A 363 25.03 -10.25 -10.92
C ILE A 363 25.68 -9.07 -11.66
N LEU A 364 26.23 -8.11 -10.92
CA LEU A 364 26.77 -6.84 -11.39
C LEU A 364 28.31 -6.83 -11.38
#